data_9dccbf5966a98efeb7be6760547a931a
#
_entry.id   9dccbf5966a98efeb7be6760547a931a
#
_cell.length_a   1.000
_cell.length_b   1.000
_cell.length_c   1.000
_cell.angle_alpha   90.00
_cell.angle_beta   90.00
_cell.angle_gamma   90.00
#
_symmetry.space_group_name_H-M   'P 1'
#
loop_
_entity.id
_entity.type
_entity.pdbx_description
1 polymer ?
#
loop_
_entity_poly.entity_id
_entity_poly.type
_entity_poly.pdbx_seq_one_letter_code
_entity_poly.pdbx_strand_id
1 'polypeptide(L)'
;VTDAPTPSGPTWYDVLGVARDATHEQVRDAWRAATDRAEPGTGQFRTANLAAEVLLDPARRAAYDAQLPPEVADEPEVADEPEVADDAGEPRAGTVPAVSADAPRRRVRPLVLVALALVAALLTAVAVVGGLQLRAAASQDDAAEQAPVAAEQAAEAMLSYDYRELPADRARVAPLLTGDFKKSYLDNFALLEEQEDGSPGAAVQSKAVVDATVVGSGLVGVDEDEGDLVARVLVFVNQTSEKEGQDPQIFQNRVAMTLVERGDRWLVSDLRSY
;
A
#
# COMPACT_ATOMS: atom_id res chain seq x y z
N VAL A 1 7.53 -0.53 6.63
CA VAL A 1 6.81 -1.48 7.50
C VAL A 1 6.52 -2.68 6.62
N THR A 2 7.22 -3.78 6.87
CA THR A 2 7.10 -5.02 6.14
C THR A 2 5.73 -5.62 6.46
N ASP A 3 4.87 -5.71 5.45
CA ASP A 3 3.59 -6.40 5.55
C ASP A 3 3.87 -7.86 5.90
N ALA A 4 3.74 -8.19 7.19
CA ALA A 4 3.76 -9.57 7.63
C ALA A 4 2.41 -10.18 7.25
N PRO A 5 2.34 -11.36 6.61
CA PRO A 5 1.09 -12.00 6.28
C PRO A 5 0.24 -12.15 7.55
N THR A 6 -1.00 -11.68 7.47
CA THR A 6 -2.01 -11.79 8.52
C THR A 6 -2.24 -13.24 8.91
N PRO A 7 -2.63 -13.54 10.15
CA PRO A 7 -2.76 -14.92 10.67
C PRO A 7 -3.81 -15.82 9.99
N SER A 8 -4.43 -15.35 8.91
CA SER A 8 -5.38 -16.12 8.08
C SER A 8 -4.91 -16.38 6.65
N GLY A 9 -3.68 -15.99 6.30
CA GLY A 9 -3.07 -16.16 4.98
C GLY A 9 -1.85 -17.07 5.01
N PRO A 10 -1.25 -17.39 3.84
CA PRO A 10 -0.01 -18.16 3.77
C PRO A 10 1.10 -17.45 4.55
N THR A 11 1.79 -18.19 5.40
CA THR A 11 2.93 -17.69 6.19
C THR A 11 4.17 -17.56 5.30
N TRP A 12 5.21 -16.85 5.77
CA TRP A 12 6.50 -16.81 5.06
C TRP A 12 7.13 -18.19 4.92
N TYR A 13 6.83 -19.11 5.82
CA TYR A 13 7.23 -20.52 5.71
C TYR A 13 6.52 -21.22 4.56
N ASP A 14 5.21 -20.99 4.39
CA ASP A 14 4.43 -21.52 3.27
C ASP A 14 4.88 -20.95 1.92
N VAL A 15 5.24 -19.67 1.88
CA VAL A 15 5.77 -19.00 0.69
C VAL A 15 7.05 -19.66 0.18
N LEU A 16 7.93 -20.09 1.08
CA LEU A 16 9.16 -20.80 0.73
C LEU A 16 8.97 -22.32 0.66
N GLY A 17 7.83 -22.85 1.12
CA GLY A 17 7.56 -24.29 1.16
C GLY A 17 8.40 -25.03 2.20
N VAL A 18 8.65 -24.41 3.35
CA VAL A 18 9.42 -24.99 4.46
C VAL A 18 8.60 -25.06 5.75
N ALA A 19 8.92 -25.98 6.64
CA ALA A 19 8.29 -26.07 7.96
C ALA A 19 8.75 -24.92 8.88
N ARG A 20 7.96 -24.60 9.92
CA ARG A 20 8.28 -23.53 10.88
C ARG A 20 9.57 -23.79 11.66
N ASP A 21 9.93 -25.03 11.88
CA ASP A 21 11.15 -25.48 12.53
C ASP A 21 12.37 -25.60 11.59
N ALA A 22 12.20 -25.22 10.31
CA ALA A 22 13.25 -25.31 9.31
C ALA A 22 14.52 -24.57 9.76
N THR A 23 15.66 -25.20 9.54
CA THR A 23 16.97 -24.63 9.84
C THR A 23 17.27 -23.45 8.90
N HIS A 24 18.19 -22.57 9.29
CA HIS A 24 18.64 -21.45 8.48
C HIS A 24 19.18 -21.89 7.10
N GLU A 25 19.79 -23.06 7.02
CA GLU A 25 20.28 -23.64 5.76
C GLU A 25 19.12 -24.08 4.86
N GLN A 26 18.11 -24.76 5.43
CA GLN A 26 16.91 -25.16 4.69
C GLN A 26 16.13 -23.97 4.14
N VAL A 27 15.98 -22.90 4.93
CA VAL A 27 15.34 -21.65 4.49
C VAL A 27 16.11 -21.03 3.33
N ARG A 28 17.47 -21.01 3.41
CA ARG A 28 18.32 -20.48 2.35
C ARG A 28 18.23 -21.27 1.05
N ASP A 29 18.20 -22.59 1.14
CA ASP A 29 18.13 -23.46 -0.03
C ASP A 29 16.74 -23.38 -0.68
N ALA A 30 15.68 -23.31 0.11
CA ALA A 30 14.32 -23.10 -0.37
C ALA A 30 14.17 -21.75 -1.09
N TRP A 31 14.74 -20.67 -0.51
CA TRP A 31 14.76 -19.36 -1.15
C TRP A 31 15.48 -19.37 -2.50
N ARG A 32 16.68 -19.99 -2.59
CA ARG A 32 17.39 -20.14 -3.86
C ARG A 32 16.54 -20.89 -4.89
N ALA A 33 15.95 -22.00 -4.49
CA ALA A 33 15.09 -22.79 -5.36
C ALA A 33 13.82 -22.03 -5.80
N ALA A 34 13.29 -21.15 -4.97
CA ALA A 34 12.14 -20.29 -5.31
C ALA A 34 12.53 -19.17 -6.29
N THR A 35 13.70 -18.54 -6.07
CA THR A 35 14.21 -17.46 -6.95
C THR A 35 14.71 -18.00 -8.28
N ASP A 36 15.30 -19.21 -8.34
CA ASP A 36 15.71 -19.84 -9.59
C ASP A 36 14.54 -20.21 -10.51
N ARG A 37 13.35 -20.46 -9.93
CA ARG A 37 12.13 -20.78 -10.67
C ARG A 37 11.32 -19.56 -11.10
N ALA A 38 11.48 -18.45 -10.43
CA ALA A 38 10.73 -17.23 -10.68
C ALA A 38 11.52 -16.28 -11.59
N GLU A 39 10.85 -15.68 -12.57
CA GLU A 39 11.48 -14.63 -13.39
C GLU A 39 11.76 -13.39 -12.55
N PRO A 40 12.96 -12.78 -12.68
CA PRO A 40 13.29 -11.54 -12.01
C PRO A 40 12.25 -10.43 -12.29
N GLY A 41 11.79 -9.76 -11.22
CA GLY A 41 10.80 -8.69 -11.32
C GLY A 41 9.34 -9.13 -11.19
N THR A 42 9.05 -10.44 -11.18
CA THR A 42 7.69 -10.95 -10.94
C THR A 42 7.27 -10.82 -9.48
N GLY A 43 5.95 -10.88 -9.23
CA GLY A 43 5.40 -10.91 -7.87
C GLY A 43 5.97 -12.07 -7.04
N GLN A 44 6.09 -13.26 -7.62
CA GLN A 44 6.65 -14.44 -6.95
C GLN A 44 8.11 -14.24 -6.54
N PHE A 45 8.93 -13.66 -7.42
CA PHE A 45 10.33 -13.34 -7.11
C PHE A 45 10.44 -12.35 -5.94
N ARG A 46 9.60 -11.30 -5.92
CA ARG A 46 9.59 -10.33 -4.81
C ARG A 46 9.13 -10.96 -3.51
N THR A 47 8.07 -11.75 -3.52
CA THR A 47 7.54 -12.41 -2.32
C THR A 47 8.55 -13.40 -1.73
N ALA A 48 9.28 -14.17 -2.56
CA ALA A 48 10.32 -15.06 -2.11
C ALA A 48 11.49 -14.31 -1.44
N ASN A 49 11.89 -13.14 -1.96
CA ASN A 49 12.92 -12.31 -1.35
C ASN A 49 12.48 -11.70 -0.02
N LEU A 50 11.22 -11.23 0.10
CA LEU A 50 10.66 -10.74 1.36
C LEU A 50 10.61 -11.84 2.43
N ALA A 51 10.18 -13.05 2.06
CA ALA A 51 10.18 -14.19 2.97
C ALA A 51 11.60 -14.51 3.47
N ALA A 52 12.59 -14.50 2.57
CA ALA A 52 13.99 -14.74 2.93
C ALA A 52 14.56 -13.62 3.84
N GLU A 53 14.20 -12.36 3.61
CA GLU A 53 14.64 -11.23 4.44
C GLU A 53 14.17 -11.36 5.89
N VAL A 54 12.96 -11.89 6.10
CA VAL A 54 12.40 -12.12 7.45
C VAL A 54 12.98 -13.39 8.07
N LEU A 55 13.02 -14.51 7.34
CA LEU A 55 13.34 -15.82 7.90
C LEU A 55 14.85 -16.11 8.03
N LEU A 56 15.70 -15.42 7.27
CA LEU A 56 17.17 -15.54 7.36
C LEU A 56 17.79 -14.61 8.42
N ASP A 57 17.06 -13.61 8.90
CA ASP A 57 17.49 -12.79 10.03
C ASP A 57 16.95 -13.37 11.34
N PRO A 58 17.79 -13.83 12.28
CA PRO A 58 17.33 -14.45 13.53
C PRO A 58 16.43 -13.57 14.38
N ALA A 59 16.67 -12.25 14.40
CA ALA A 59 15.90 -11.31 15.21
C ALA A 59 14.51 -11.06 14.58
N ARG A 60 14.48 -10.87 13.26
CA ARG A 60 13.21 -10.69 12.51
C ARG A 60 12.38 -11.98 12.53
N ARG A 61 13.02 -13.15 12.37
CA ARG A 61 12.34 -14.45 12.46
C ARG A 61 11.69 -14.64 13.82
N ALA A 62 12.42 -14.39 14.92
CA ALA A 62 11.86 -14.52 16.27
C ALA A 62 10.68 -13.56 16.52
N ALA A 63 10.77 -12.32 16.02
CA ALA A 63 9.66 -11.36 16.10
C ALA A 63 8.44 -11.79 15.29
N TYR A 64 8.67 -12.39 14.14
CA TYR A 64 7.62 -12.93 13.28
C TYR A 64 6.96 -14.17 13.90
N ASP A 65 7.74 -15.13 14.40
CA ASP A 65 7.25 -16.34 15.06
C ASP A 65 6.38 -16.03 16.29
N ALA A 66 6.70 -14.96 17.01
CA ALA A 66 5.90 -14.49 18.15
C ALA A 66 4.51 -13.97 17.77
N GLN A 67 4.29 -13.63 16.50
CA GLN A 67 3.00 -13.15 15.98
C GLN A 67 2.16 -14.25 15.34
N LEU A 68 2.76 -15.42 15.06
CA LEU A 68 2.05 -16.54 14.48
C LEU A 68 1.22 -17.29 15.55
N PRO A 69 0.01 -17.76 15.20
CA PRO A 69 -0.76 -18.64 16.07
C PRO A 69 0.06 -19.90 16.44
N PRO A 70 -0.12 -20.46 17.65
CA PRO A 70 0.51 -21.72 18.00
C PRO A 70 0.10 -22.79 16.97
N GLU A 71 1.08 -23.56 16.52
CA GLU A 71 0.86 -24.65 15.58
C GLU A 71 -0.01 -25.70 16.29
N VAL A 72 -1.24 -25.89 15.79
CA VAL A 72 -2.09 -27.00 16.23
C VAL A 72 -1.49 -28.24 15.58
N ALA A 73 -0.79 -29.03 16.36
CA ALA A 73 -0.32 -30.33 15.91
C ALA A 73 -1.55 -31.13 15.45
N ASP A 74 -1.57 -31.52 14.18
CA ASP A 74 -2.53 -32.48 13.66
C ASP A 74 -2.35 -33.79 14.45
N GLU A 75 -3.24 -34.03 15.44
CA GLU A 75 -3.36 -35.37 15.98
C GLU A 75 -3.93 -36.29 14.90
N PRO A 76 -3.36 -37.48 14.69
CA PRO A 76 -3.86 -38.39 13.67
C PRO A 76 -5.26 -38.87 14.05
N GLU A 77 -6.17 -38.70 13.10
CA GLU A 77 -7.54 -39.22 13.10
C GLU A 77 -7.52 -40.74 13.32
N VAL A 78 -7.85 -41.16 14.54
CA VAL A 78 -8.17 -42.57 14.82
C VAL A 78 -9.68 -42.67 14.73
N ALA A 79 -10.12 -43.28 13.64
CA ALA A 79 -11.47 -43.81 13.50
C ALA A 79 -11.64 -44.96 14.47
N ASP A 80 -12.67 -44.90 15.34
CA ASP A 80 -13.41 -46.07 15.82
C ASP A 80 -14.79 -45.66 16.28
N GLU A 81 -15.81 -46.02 15.53
CA GLU A 81 -17.14 -46.31 16.06
C GLU A 81 -17.12 -47.72 16.72
N PRO A 82 -17.89 -47.93 17.78
CA PRO A 82 -19.18 -48.51 17.52
C PRO A 82 -20.33 -48.22 18.54
N GLU A 83 -21.51 -48.36 17.97
CA GLU A 83 -22.65 -49.17 18.40
C GLU A 83 -23.56 -48.75 19.55
N VAL A 84 -24.72 -48.43 19.16
CA VAL A 84 -26.10 -48.54 19.65
C VAL A 84 -26.35 -49.41 20.89
N ALA A 85 -27.06 -48.86 21.84
CA ALA A 85 -28.06 -49.61 22.62
C ALA A 85 -29.22 -48.71 23.04
N ASP A 86 -30.35 -49.07 22.50
CA ASP A 86 -31.73 -48.73 22.83
C ASP A 86 -32.02 -49.00 24.32
N ASP A 87 -32.69 -48.12 25.05
CA ASP A 87 -33.72 -48.53 25.99
C ASP A 87 -34.77 -47.43 26.17
N ALA A 88 -35.99 -47.85 25.89
CA ALA A 88 -37.22 -47.12 26.02
C ALA A 88 -37.75 -47.10 27.46
N GLY A 89 -38.16 -45.97 27.94
CA GLY A 89 -38.86 -45.82 29.22
C GLY A 89 -39.80 -44.63 29.19
N GLU A 90 -41.04 -44.86 28.90
CA GLU A 90 -42.19 -43.94 28.90
C GLU A 90 -42.69 -43.58 30.32
N PRO A 91 -43.72 -42.75 30.47
CA PRO A 91 -43.61 -41.50 31.25
C PRO A 91 -44.41 -41.62 32.57
N ARG A 92 -44.10 -40.82 33.56
CA ARG A 92 -44.98 -40.55 34.69
C ARG A 92 -45.28 -39.07 34.83
N ALA A 93 -46.56 -38.78 34.60
CA ALA A 93 -47.21 -37.56 34.99
C ALA A 93 -47.01 -37.27 36.51
N GLY A 94 -46.50 -36.11 36.80
CA GLY A 94 -46.32 -35.56 38.13
C GLY A 94 -46.64 -34.08 38.20
N THR A 95 -47.82 -33.76 38.58
CA THR A 95 -48.34 -32.59 39.32
C THR A 95 -47.53 -31.32 39.32
N VAL A 96 -48.07 -30.27 38.72
CA VAL A 96 -47.58 -28.88 38.78
C VAL A 96 -47.89 -28.28 40.16
N PRO A 97 -46.93 -27.79 40.91
CA PRO A 97 -47.19 -26.77 41.91
C PRO A 97 -47.01 -25.39 41.30
N ALA A 98 -48.03 -24.58 41.44
CA ALA A 98 -47.96 -23.14 41.12
C ALA A 98 -46.86 -22.49 41.96
N VAL A 99 -45.80 -22.06 41.28
CA VAL A 99 -44.77 -21.24 41.92
C VAL A 99 -45.13 -19.78 41.70
N SER A 100 -45.48 -19.15 42.84
CA SER A 100 -45.62 -17.72 42.99
C SER A 100 -44.40 -17.00 42.45
N ALA A 101 -44.61 -16.09 41.52
CA ALA A 101 -43.60 -15.22 40.98
C ALA A 101 -43.23 -14.14 42.01
N ASP A 102 -42.29 -14.46 42.87
CA ASP A 102 -41.53 -13.46 43.61
C ASP A 102 -40.05 -13.60 43.18
N ALA A 103 -39.73 -12.99 42.06
CA ALA A 103 -38.35 -12.94 41.59
C ALA A 103 -37.57 -11.97 42.51
N PRO A 104 -36.55 -12.42 43.22
CA PRO A 104 -35.70 -11.52 43.99
C PRO A 104 -35.01 -10.58 42.97
N ARG A 105 -35.36 -9.30 43.04
CA ARG A 105 -34.61 -8.23 42.34
C ARG A 105 -33.18 -8.27 42.82
N ARG A 106 -32.34 -8.98 42.08
CA ARG A 106 -30.89 -9.02 42.28
C ARG A 106 -30.37 -7.59 42.17
N ARG A 107 -30.12 -6.95 43.32
CA ARG A 107 -29.42 -5.66 43.36
C ARG A 107 -28.03 -5.89 42.81
N VAL A 108 -27.84 -5.50 41.55
CA VAL A 108 -26.51 -5.53 40.88
C VAL A 108 -25.61 -4.63 41.70
N ARG A 109 -24.56 -5.19 42.28
CA ARG A 109 -23.60 -4.42 43.09
C ARG A 109 -23.06 -3.30 42.21
N PRO A 110 -23.01 -2.02 42.67
CA PRO A 110 -22.57 -0.89 41.87
C PRO A 110 -21.19 -1.11 41.28
N LEU A 111 -20.31 -1.87 41.93
CA LEU A 111 -19.01 -2.29 41.41
C LEU A 111 -19.08 -3.10 40.09
N VAL A 112 -20.11 -3.94 39.93
CA VAL A 112 -20.31 -4.73 38.69
C VAL A 112 -20.72 -3.82 37.53
N LEU A 113 -21.55 -2.81 37.81
CA LEU A 113 -21.93 -1.83 36.80
C LEU A 113 -20.73 -0.96 36.34
N VAL A 114 -19.87 -0.57 37.31
CA VAL A 114 -18.64 0.17 36.99
C VAL A 114 -17.67 -0.69 36.17
N ALA A 115 -17.48 -1.96 36.53
CA ALA A 115 -16.66 -2.90 35.79
C ALA A 115 -17.18 -3.10 34.35
N LEU A 116 -18.51 -3.26 34.20
CA LEU A 116 -19.15 -3.42 32.90
C LEU A 116 -18.99 -2.16 32.05
N ALA A 117 -19.12 -0.97 32.64
CA ALA A 117 -18.92 0.32 31.95
C ALA A 117 -17.46 0.49 31.49
N LEU A 118 -16.47 0.07 32.31
CA LEU A 118 -15.06 0.11 31.95
C LEU A 118 -14.74 -0.85 30.78
N VAL A 119 -15.30 -2.07 30.82
CA VAL A 119 -15.17 -3.04 29.74
C VAL A 119 -15.80 -2.50 28.43
N ALA A 120 -17.00 -1.93 28.52
CA ALA A 120 -17.65 -1.32 27.38
C ALA A 120 -16.83 -0.15 26.80
N ALA A 121 -16.28 0.72 27.66
CA ALA A 121 -15.42 1.83 27.23
C ALA A 121 -14.14 1.32 26.56
N LEU A 122 -13.53 0.26 27.09
CA LEU A 122 -12.33 -0.35 26.51
C LEU A 122 -12.64 -0.97 25.13
N LEU A 123 -13.74 -1.71 25.00
CA LEU A 123 -14.17 -2.30 23.72
C LEU A 123 -14.48 -1.21 22.68
N THR A 124 -15.10 -0.10 23.11
CA THR A 124 -15.35 1.02 22.22
C THR A 124 -14.04 1.68 21.75
N ALA A 125 -13.09 1.87 22.67
CA ALA A 125 -11.77 2.41 22.33
C ALA A 125 -11.03 1.50 21.33
N VAL A 126 -11.04 0.19 21.55
CA VAL A 126 -10.44 -0.80 20.62
C VAL A 126 -11.13 -0.78 19.26
N ALA A 127 -12.47 -0.70 19.23
CA ALA A 127 -13.21 -0.62 17.97
C ALA A 127 -12.93 0.68 17.18
N VAL A 128 -12.80 1.81 17.88
CA VAL A 128 -12.45 3.10 17.26
C VAL A 128 -11.03 3.06 16.70
N VAL A 129 -10.06 2.62 17.49
CA VAL A 129 -8.67 2.51 17.04
C VAL A 129 -8.54 1.52 15.88
N GLY A 130 -9.19 0.35 15.97
CA GLY A 130 -9.21 -0.62 14.87
C GLY A 130 -9.86 -0.07 13.60
N GLY A 131 -10.97 0.67 13.72
CA GLY A 131 -11.63 1.31 12.58
C GLY A 131 -10.78 2.39 11.92
N LEU A 132 -10.01 3.16 12.71
CA LEU A 132 -9.08 4.16 12.19
C LEU A 132 -7.90 3.50 11.45
N GLN A 133 -7.35 2.42 12.00
CA GLN A 133 -6.26 1.67 11.37
C GLN A 133 -6.69 1.03 10.03
N LEU A 134 -7.89 0.45 9.97
CA LEU A 134 -8.43 -0.11 8.74
C LEU A 134 -8.66 0.95 7.65
N ARG A 135 -9.11 2.14 8.03
CA ARG A 135 -9.26 3.26 7.08
C ARG A 135 -7.91 3.76 6.58
N ALA A 136 -6.93 3.88 7.46
CA ALA A 136 -5.58 4.29 7.07
C ALA A 136 -4.93 3.28 6.10
N ALA A 137 -5.12 1.97 6.34
CA ALA A 137 -4.63 0.93 5.43
C ALA A 137 -5.33 1.01 4.05
N ALA A 138 -6.67 1.15 4.03
CA ALA A 138 -7.41 1.27 2.76
C ALA A 138 -6.99 2.51 1.96
N SER A 139 -6.77 3.65 2.61
CA SER A 139 -6.31 4.86 1.92
C SER A 139 -4.89 4.74 1.36
N GLN A 140 -4.01 3.99 2.01
CA GLN A 140 -2.67 3.70 1.48
C GLN A 140 -2.71 2.77 0.28
N ASP A 141 -3.59 1.77 0.27
CA ASP A 141 -3.80 0.87 -0.87
C ASP A 141 -4.34 1.63 -2.08
N ASP A 142 -5.35 2.49 -1.88
CA ASP A 142 -5.88 3.36 -2.92
C ASP A 142 -4.81 4.33 -3.46
N ALA A 143 -3.98 4.89 -2.58
CA ALA A 143 -2.87 5.76 -2.95
C ALA A 143 -1.80 5.02 -3.78
N ALA A 144 -1.53 3.74 -3.44
CA ALA A 144 -0.56 2.92 -4.16
C ALA A 144 -0.98 2.63 -5.61
N GLU A 145 -2.28 2.58 -5.89
CA GLU A 145 -2.81 2.41 -7.24
C GLU A 145 -2.91 3.73 -8.01
N GLN A 146 -3.34 4.81 -7.36
CA GLN A 146 -3.66 6.07 -8.03
C GLN A 146 -2.44 6.97 -8.25
N ALA A 147 -1.51 7.01 -7.30
CA ALA A 147 -0.36 7.91 -7.38
C ALA A 147 0.57 7.63 -8.58
N PRO A 148 0.90 6.36 -8.94
CA PRO A 148 1.67 6.09 -10.15
C PRO A 148 1.00 6.58 -11.43
N VAL A 149 -0.31 6.36 -11.57
CA VAL A 149 -1.08 6.81 -12.73
C VAL A 149 -1.08 8.34 -12.84
N ALA A 150 -1.26 9.03 -11.72
CA ALA A 150 -1.19 10.49 -11.68
C ALA A 150 0.22 11.01 -11.98
N ALA A 151 1.27 10.32 -11.51
CA ALA A 151 2.65 10.65 -11.79
C ALA A 151 2.98 10.50 -13.29
N GLU A 152 2.52 9.43 -13.93
CA GLU A 152 2.71 9.20 -15.39
C GLU A 152 2.09 10.32 -16.20
N GLN A 153 0.81 10.64 -15.94
CA GLN A 153 0.10 11.71 -16.64
C GLN A 153 0.75 13.08 -16.40
N ALA A 154 1.17 13.35 -15.17
CA ALA A 154 1.86 14.60 -14.84
C ALA A 154 3.23 14.67 -15.53
N ALA A 155 4.01 13.59 -15.54
CA ALA A 155 5.33 13.54 -16.16
C ALA A 155 5.25 13.82 -17.68
N GLU A 156 4.34 13.18 -18.39
CA GLU A 156 4.14 13.45 -19.83
C GLU A 156 3.76 14.92 -20.07
N ALA A 157 2.81 15.45 -19.30
CA ALA A 157 2.38 16.83 -19.43
C ALA A 157 3.50 17.84 -19.11
N MET A 158 4.27 17.58 -18.04
CA MET A 158 5.33 18.50 -17.56
C MET A 158 6.59 18.49 -18.45
N LEU A 159 6.87 17.36 -19.07
CA LEU A 159 8.10 17.15 -19.82
C LEU A 159 7.90 17.29 -21.34
N SER A 160 6.68 17.60 -21.79
CA SER A 160 6.33 17.86 -23.18
C SER A 160 5.96 19.34 -23.39
N TYR A 161 6.46 19.94 -24.46
CA TYR A 161 6.03 21.27 -24.88
C TYR A 161 6.31 21.50 -26.39
N ASP A 162 5.52 22.40 -26.95
CA ASP A 162 5.71 22.92 -28.32
C ASP A 162 5.89 24.44 -28.26
N TYR A 163 6.97 24.95 -28.86
CA TYR A 163 7.26 26.39 -28.89
C TYR A 163 6.14 27.23 -29.48
N ARG A 164 5.24 26.63 -30.25
CA ARG A 164 4.07 27.30 -30.85
C ARG A 164 2.88 27.42 -29.90
N GLU A 165 2.85 26.58 -28.86
CA GLU A 165 1.68 26.42 -27.96
C GLU A 165 2.06 26.57 -26.49
N LEU A 166 3.20 27.17 -26.17
CA LEU A 166 3.70 27.29 -24.77
C LEU A 166 2.66 27.78 -23.77
N PRO A 167 1.81 28.79 -24.08
CA PRO A 167 0.77 29.22 -23.14
C PRO A 167 -0.28 28.12 -22.84
N ALA A 168 -0.62 27.30 -23.83
CA ALA A 168 -1.53 26.18 -23.68
C ALA A 168 -0.88 25.03 -22.88
N ASP A 169 0.40 24.74 -23.12
CA ASP A 169 1.17 23.76 -22.39
C ASP A 169 1.29 24.15 -20.92
N ARG A 170 1.62 25.40 -20.63
CA ARG A 170 1.64 25.95 -19.29
C ARG A 170 0.30 25.82 -18.57
N ALA A 171 -0.80 26.13 -19.25
CA ALA A 171 -2.15 26.03 -18.71
C ALA A 171 -2.54 24.58 -18.42
N ARG A 172 -2.07 23.61 -19.23
CA ARG A 172 -2.29 22.18 -19.05
C ARG A 172 -1.57 21.64 -17.80
N VAL A 173 -0.35 22.09 -17.54
CA VAL A 173 0.46 21.61 -16.41
C VAL A 173 0.06 22.26 -15.08
N ALA A 174 -0.31 23.54 -15.09
CA ALA A 174 -0.56 24.31 -13.86
C ALA A 174 -1.53 23.66 -12.85
N PRO A 175 -2.63 22.96 -13.26
CA PRO A 175 -3.53 22.28 -12.32
C PRO A 175 -2.98 20.97 -11.74
N LEU A 176 -1.88 20.43 -12.26
CA LEU A 176 -1.24 19.20 -11.82
C LEU A 176 -0.21 19.44 -10.69
N LEU A 177 0.11 20.70 -10.43
CA LEU A 177 1.17 21.11 -9.50
C LEU A 177 0.60 21.77 -8.25
N THR A 178 1.32 21.66 -7.13
CA THR A 178 0.94 22.29 -5.86
C THR A 178 2.14 22.94 -5.16
N GLY A 179 1.83 23.80 -4.16
CA GLY A 179 2.80 24.43 -3.28
C GLY A 179 3.82 25.34 -3.99
N ASP A 180 4.99 25.44 -3.39
CA ASP A 180 6.11 26.25 -3.91
C ASP A 180 6.69 25.67 -5.21
N PHE A 181 6.56 24.36 -5.39
CA PHE A 181 6.97 23.70 -6.61
C PHE A 181 6.22 24.22 -7.83
N LYS A 182 4.90 24.40 -7.73
CA LYS A 182 4.08 25.00 -8.79
C LYS A 182 4.63 26.37 -9.22
N LYS A 183 4.92 27.23 -8.24
CA LYS A 183 5.47 28.55 -8.53
C LYS A 183 6.82 28.45 -9.25
N SER A 184 7.73 27.68 -8.68
CA SER A 184 9.08 27.51 -9.26
C SER A 184 9.05 26.90 -10.66
N TYR A 185 8.16 25.91 -10.89
CA TYR A 185 8.00 25.30 -12.21
C TYR A 185 7.48 26.32 -13.24
N LEU A 186 6.43 27.08 -12.89
CA LEU A 186 5.84 28.07 -13.81
C LEU A 186 6.78 29.25 -14.07
N ASP A 187 7.57 29.68 -13.08
CA ASP A 187 8.60 30.70 -13.26
C ASP A 187 9.71 30.22 -14.22
N ASN A 188 10.14 28.96 -14.08
CA ASN A 188 11.11 28.34 -15.00
C ASN A 188 10.51 28.12 -16.40
N PHE A 189 9.25 27.72 -16.50
CA PHE A 189 8.56 27.53 -17.79
C PHE A 189 8.44 28.84 -18.55
N ALA A 190 8.25 29.97 -17.85
CA ALA A 190 8.21 31.28 -18.47
C ALA A 190 9.52 31.66 -19.21
N LEU A 191 10.67 31.06 -18.86
CA LEU A 191 11.93 31.26 -19.59
C LEU A 191 11.93 30.63 -20.99
N LEU A 192 10.99 29.73 -21.26
CA LEU A 192 10.79 29.13 -22.59
C LEU A 192 9.97 30.04 -23.50
N GLU A 193 9.11 30.88 -22.93
CA GLU A 193 8.17 31.77 -23.61
C GLU A 193 8.88 33.07 -24.08
N GLU A 194 8.18 33.84 -24.88
CA GLU A 194 8.63 35.20 -25.23
C GLU A 194 8.62 36.07 -23.98
N GLN A 195 9.70 36.82 -23.78
CA GLN A 195 9.86 37.68 -22.59
C GLN A 195 9.10 39.00 -22.76
N GLU A 196 8.84 39.71 -21.65
CA GLU A 196 8.11 40.99 -21.64
C GLU A 196 8.78 42.09 -22.49
N ASP A 197 10.10 42.01 -22.69
CA ASP A 197 10.86 42.92 -23.52
C ASP A 197 10.82 42.56 -25.02
N GLY A 198 10.07 41.50 -25.38
CA GLY A 198 9.96 41.02 -26.77
C GLY A 198 11.11 40.11 -27.20
N SER A 199 12.03 39.76 -26.29
CA SER A 199 13.08 38.78 -26.60
C SER A 199 12.51 37.37 -26.59
N PRO A 200 12.91 36.51 -27.60
CA PRO A 200 12.41 35.13 -27.62
C PRO A 200 13.00 34.28 -26.49
N GLY A 201 12.14 33.56 -25.78
CA GLY A 201 12.59 32.57 -24.83
C GLY A 201 13.27 31.36 -25.48
N ALA A 202 13.85 30.49 -24.67
CA ALA A 202 14.73 29.42 -25.14
C ALA A 202 14.05 28.47 -26.15
N ALA A 203 12.77 28.13 -25.92
CA ALA A 203 12.05 27.25 -26.82
C ALA A 203 11.67 27.93 -28.13
N VAL A 204 11.25 29.20 -28.05
CA VAL A 204 10.91 30.03 -29.23
C VAL A 204 12.14 30.26 -30.09
N GLN A 205 13.30 30.58 -29.49
CA GLN A 205 14.54 30.80 -30.18
C GLN A 205 15.03 29.58 -30.96
N SER A 206 14.92 28.39 -30.34
CA SER A 206 15.37 27.12 -30.95
C SER A 206 14.29 26.41 -31.75
N LYS A 207 13.06 26.93 -31.77
CA LYS A 207 11.86 26.29 -32.31
C LYS A 207 11.72 24.85 -31.81
N ALA A 208 11.91 24.68 -30.50
CA ALA A 208 11.96 23.37 -29.89
C ALA A 208 10.55 22.79 -29.69
N VAL A 209 10.41 21.53 -30.13
CA VAL A 209 9.29 20.64 -29.77
C VAL A 209 9.86 19.50 -28.99
N VAL A 210 9.32 19.27 -27.78
CA VAL A 210 9.72 18.18 -26.92
C VAL A 210 8.50 17.33 -26.64
N ASP A 211 8.59 16.06 -26.96
CA ASP A 211 7.57 15.04 -26.68
C ASP A 211 8.11 14.04 -25.68
N ALA A 212 7.40 13.86 -24.59
CA ALA A 212 7.75 12.95 -23.51
C ALA A 212 6.74 11.80 -23.45
N THR A 213 7.24 10.58 -23.50
CA THR A 213 6.45 9.36 -23.37
C THR A 213 6.94 8.58 -22.15
N VAL A 214 6.02 8.27 -21.24
CA VAL A 214 6.32 7.39 -20.10
C VAL A 214 6.40 5.95 -20.57
N VAL A 215 7.51 5.29 -20.24
CA VAL A 215 7.74 3.87 -20.58
C VAL A 215 7.51 2.94 -19.39
N GLY A 216 7.34 3.51 -18.22
CA GLY A 216 7.01 2.76 -16.99
C GLY A 216 7.17 3.62 -15.75
N SER A 217 6.53 3.20 -14.68
CA SER A 217 6.65 3.82 -13.37
C SER A 217 6.72 2.77 -12.26
N GLY A 218 7.14 3.21 -11.08
CA GLY A 218 7.14 2.38 -9.88
C GLY A 218 6.93 3.21 -8.63
N LEU A 219 6.00 2.78 -7.78
CA LEU A 219 5.81 3.38 -6.48
C LEU A 219 7.03 3.07 -5.60
N VAL A 220 7.62 4.11 -5.01
CA VAL A 220 8.73 3.98 -4.05
C VAL A 220 8.18 3.86 -2.63
N GLY A 221 7.10 4.57 -2.32
CA GLY A 221 6.42 4.51 -1.03
C GLY A 221 5.33 5.56 -0.91
N VAL A 222 4.45 5.33 0.05
CA VAL A 222 3.41 6.27 0.49
C VAL A 222 3.63 6.54 1.97
N ASP A 223 3.69 7.80 2.34
CA ASP A 223 3.83 8.28 3.72
C ASP A 223 2.68 9.25 4.02
N GLU A 224 2.48 9.57 5.28
CA GLU A 224 1.59 10.64 5.73
C GLU A 224 2.44 11.78 6.27
N ASP A 225 2.24 12.98 5.74
CA ASP A 225 2.92 14.19 6.18
C ASP A 225 1.89 15.31 6.43
N GLU A 226 1.89 15.87 7.64
CA GLU A 226 0.95 16.91 8.10
C GLU A 226 -0.55 16.55 7.90
N GLY A 227 -0.87 15.24 7.82
CA GLY A 227 -2.24 14.74 7.61
C GLY A 227 -2.64 14.56 6.14
N ASP A 228 -1.72 14.79 5.21
CA ASP A 228 -1.88 14.48 3.79
C ASP A 228 -1.12 13.22 3.40
N LEU A 229 -1.66 12.43 2.49
CA LEU A 229 -0.89 11.33 1.90
C LEU A 229 0.12 11.88 0.89
N VAL A 230 1.35 11.40 1.01
CA VAL A 230 2.48 11.77 0.16
C VAL A 230 3.04 10.52 -0.51
N ALA A 231 2.94 10.45 -1.82
CA ALA A 231 3.48 9.34 -2.60
C ALA A 231 4.78 9.74 -3.31
N ARG A 232 5.75 8.84 -3.30
CA ARG A 232 6.97 8.95 -4.10
C ARG A 232 6.94 7.93 -5.21
N VAL A 233 7.08 8.41 -6.46
CA VAL A 233 7.01 7.59 -7.66
C VAL A 233 8.25 7.82 -8.51
N LEU A 234 8.87 6.74 -8.98
CA LEU A 234 9.92 6.79 -9.98
C LEU A 234 9.29 6.56 -11.35
N VAL A 235 9.50 7.50 -12.27
CA VAL A 235 8.97 7.46 -13.65
C VAL A 235 10.12 7.38 -14.65
N PHE A 236 10.03 6.47 -15.61
CA PHE A 236 10.96 6.34 -16.72
C PHE A 236 10.35 6.99 -17.95
N VAL A 237 11.05 7.93 -18.54
CA VAL A 237 10.54 8.77 -19.62
C VAL A 237 11.51 8.78 -20.79
N ASN A 238 11.01 8.52 -21.98
CA ASN A 238 11.69 8.81 -23.23
C ASN A 238 11.24 10.20 -23.71
N GLN A 239 12.19 11.10 -23.93
CA GLN A 239 11.92 12.41 -24.51
C GLN A 239 12.52 12.51 -25.90
N THR A 240 11.72 12.86 -26.89
CA THR A 240 12.18 13.24 -28.20
C THR A 240 12.22 14.76 -28.28
N SER A 241 13.38 15.33 -28.58
CA SER A 241 13.56 16.77 -28.72
C SER A 241 13.90 17.10 -30.21
N GLU A 242 13.05 17.89 -30.84
CA GLU A 242 13.22 18.37 -32.16
C GLU A 242 13.51 19.89 -32.13
N LYS A 243 14.52 20.35 -32.84
CA LYS A 243 14.91 21.77 -32.93
C LYS A 243 15.18 22.13 -34.39
N GLU A 244 14.92 23.39 -34.75
CA GLU A 244 15.15 23.83 -36.12
C GLU A 244 16.61 23.61 -36.54
N GLY A 245 16.80 22.95 -37.70
CA GLY A 245 18.11 22.68 -38.26
C GLY A 245 18.97 21.63 -37.56
N GLN A 246 18.39 20.86 -36.65
CA GLN A 246 19.05 19.74 -35.94
C GLN A 246 18.29 18.45 -36.18
N ASP A 247 19.01 17.33 -36.15
CA ASP A 247 18.37 16.02 -36.12
C ASP A 247 17.66 15.78 -34.76
N PRO A 248 16.52 15.07 -34.76
CA PRO A 248 15.83 14.71 -33.52
C PRO A 248 16.74 13.97 -32.53
N GLN A 249 16.68 14.35 -31.26
CA GLN A 249 17.45 13.73 -30.19
C GLN A 249 16.54 13.02 -29.25
N ILE A 250 16.88 11.79 -28.84
CA ILE A 250 16.13 11.00 -27.88
C ILE A 250 16.93 10.93 -26.58
N PHE A 251 16.28 11.32 -25.49
CA PHE A 251 16.81 11.24 -24.13
C PHE A 251 16.00 10.24 -23.31
N GLN A 252 16.70 9.40 -22.55
CA GLN A 252 16.08 8.48 -21.60
C GLN A 252 16.32 9.03 -20.20
N ASN A 253 15.25 9.47 -19.56
CA ASN A 253 15.31 10.11 -18.26
C ASN A 253 14.65 9.25 -17.19
N ARG A 254 15.19 9.34 -15.97
CA ARG A 254 14.59 8.82 -14.74
C ARG A 254 14.20 9.99 -13.88
N VAL A 255 12.93 10.06 -13.51
CA VAL A 255 12.37 11.19 -12.80
C VAL A 255 11.74 10.67 -11.51
N ALA A 256 12.26 11.11 -10.36
CA ALA A 256 11.58 10.89 -9.09
C ALA A 256 10.60 12.03 -8.85
N MET A 257 9.35 11.70 -8.64
CA MET A 257 8.26 12.62 -8.40
C MET A 257 7.70 12.41 -6.99
N THR A 258 7.45 13.50 -6.29
CA THR A 258 6.68 13.50 -5.05
C THR A 258 5.32 14.09 -5.33
N LEU A 259 4.28 13.35 -4.99
CA LEU A 259 2.90 13.76 -5.15
C LEU A 259 2.23 13.86 -3.78
N VAL A 260 1.35 14.84 -3.61
CA VAL A 260 0.55 15.05 -2.40
C VAL A 260 -0.92 14.92 -2.77
N GLU A 261 -1.68 14.15 -2.00
CA GLU A 261 -3.12 14.06 -2.18
C GLU A 261 -3.80 15.34 -1.69
N ARG A 262 -4.65 15.90 -2.51
CA ARG A 262 -5.47 17.07 -2.21
C ARG A 262 -6.91 16.82 -2.61
N GLY A 263 -7.73 16.42 -1.66
CA GLY A 263 -9.10 15.98 -1.91
C GLY A 263 -9.11 14.64 -2.63
N ASP A 264 -9.54 14.64 -3.90
CA ASP A 264 -9.63 13.46 -4.78
C ASP A 264 -8.55 13.44 -5.87
N ARG A 265 -7.48 14.25 -5.75
CA ARG A 265 -6.45 14.40 -6.77
C ARG A 265 -5.05 14.35 -6.19
N TRP A 266 -4.15 13.72 -6.93
CA TRP A 266 -2.72 13.74 -6.69
C TRP A 266 -2.08 14.91 -7.43
N LEU A 267 -1.37 15.78 -6.72
CA LEU A 267 -0.67 16.94 -7.26
C LEU A 267 0.83 16.82 -7.02
N VAL A 268 1.63 17.17 -8.01
CA VAL A 268 3.09 17.12 -7.92
C VAL A 268 3.60 18.25 -7.04
N SER A 269 4.36 17.90 -6.02
CA SER A 269 5.00 18.82 -5.08
C SER A 269 6.53 18.88 -5.21
N ASP A 270 7.15 17.92 -5.88
CA ASP A 270 8.59 17.91 -6.20
C ASP A 270 8.87 17.01 -7.41
N LEU A 271 9.91 17.36 -8.18
CA LEU A 271 10.40 16.58 -9.31
C LEU A 271 11.91 16.68 -9.39
N ARG A 272 12.58 15.53 -9.48
CA ARG A 272 14.03 15.42 -9.63
C ARG A 272 14.38 14.47 -10.77
N SER A 273 15.20 14.94 -11.70
CA SER A 273 15.74 14.12 -12.79
C SER A 273 17.12 13.58 -12.44
N TYR A 274 17.41 12.33 -12.85
CA TYR A 274 18.66 11.61 -12.60
C TYR A 274 19.29 11.14 -13.91
#